data_8563c9c4b2305a0d009d9c49bcc4808d
#
_entry.id   8563c9c4b2305a0d009d9c49bcc4808d
#
_cell.length_a   1.000
_cell.length_b   1.000
_cell.length_c   1.000
_cell.angle_alpha   90.00
_cell.angle_beta   90.00
_cell.angle_gamma   90.00
#
_symmetry.space_group_name_H-M   'P 1'
#
loop_
_entity.id
_entity.type
_entity.pdbx_description
1 polymer ?
#
loop_
_entity_poly.entity_id
_entity_poly.type
_entity_poly.pdbx_seq_one_letter_code
_entity_poly.pdbx_strand_id
1 'polypeptide(L)'
;MKRFSYFLILLFSALLNVQAGKHIALWPKGKMPDTQPQQIAAMTAEVNAEGFNPDKSRMPFLEWMEKPATPNGGCMILISGGGYNNTCDNNLITLWTKRFTELGFQCVNFVYRTPRPEGLPIYKTAWEDGQRAVRMVRSEAEKRGFDPEKIGTISMSAGSHLALLLATSSQTPAYAPVDKLDEVPCHVNFAIVNAPAYALSDSEGGTPNVRLGYGPDVRLDTIFHFDEKTCPMSLHHGGNDPYSPNASTMVFRQLRKRKIPAELHLYPGKGHGAFGLERGIEFLQQMGLLTPLAPEVDIMKRFGGDNDRDKYVKENIWPDGKMPYPQENQGTPYIEWHIPANLKTKAIQIIYSGGSYMGNGPDGFEVAPARRYLNSLGMAVVTMRYRTPRPAAETGLKKHISAWQDLQRAIRIVKSKAADYGLDPNNIGIMGSSAGGHLTLMGVTSSVQQAYLPIDNLDKQPCNVQWGIGIYPAYALTDGAEEHNTTSGVDDSAVLVPELNFDLKTVPMLFVHGDEDVWAAMNSVKTWEKMRAMGIQSELHILAKRNHCFQRTASPGTGSYTYLERISDFLKEKKVLQ
;
A
#
# COMPACT_ATOMS: atom_id res chain seq x y z
N MET A 1 6.49 -29.38 -58.43
CA MET A 1 5.50 -30.02 -57.53
C MET A 1 6.03 -29.93 -56.11
N LYS A 2 5.60 -28.89 -55.35
CA LYS A 2 5.98 -28.64 -53.96
C LYS A 2 4.80 -29.06 -53.10
N ARG A 3 5.01 -30.03 -52.20
CA ARG A 3 4.04 -30.48 -51.22
C ARG A 3 4.09 -29.53 -50.02
N PHE A 4 3.02 -28.82 -49.73
CA PHE A 4 2.78 -28.10 -48.50
C PHE A 4 2.29 -29.11 -47.44
N SER A 5 3.04 -29.26 -46.36
CA SER A 5 2.59 -29.97 -45.16
C SER A 5 1.96 -28.96 -44.21
N TYR A 6 0.66 -29.10 -43.96
CA TYR A 6 -0.07 -28.40 -42.93
C TYR A 6 0.23 -29.06 -41.58
N PHE A 7 0.89 -28.33 -40.69
CA PHE A 7 1.02 -28.70 -39.29
C PHE A 7 -0.27 -28.27 -38.57
N LEU A 8 -1.09 -29.25 -38.20
CA LEU A 8 -2.30 -29.07 -37.40
C LEU A 8 -1.86 -28.94 -35.95
N ILE A 9 -1.87 -27.72 -35.38
CA ILE A 9 -1.68 -27.49 -33.94
C ILE A 9 -3.02 -27.82 -33.28
N LEU A 10 -3.10 -29.00 -32.67
CA LEU A 10 -4.16 -29.36 -31.73
C LEU A 10 -3.90 -28.59 -30.42
N LEU A 11 -4.61 -27.51 -30.21
CA LEU A 11 -4.78 -26.90 -28.90
C LEU A 11 -5.60 -27.87 -28.04
N PHE A 12 -4.91 -28.64 -27.19
CA PHE A 12 -5.53 -29.28 -26.05
C PHE A 12 -5.97 -28.18 -25.07
N SER A 13 -7.20 -27.75 -25.17
CA SER A 13 -7.89 -27.09 -24.05
C SER A 13 -8.06 -28.15 -22.96
N ALA A 14 -7.12 -28.20 -22.02
CA ALA A 14 -7.34 -28.86 -20.76
C ALA A 14 -8.45 -28.09 -20.05
N LEU A 15 -9.70 -28.49 -20.26
CA LEU A 15 -10.79 -28.25 -19.34
C LEU A 15 -10.35 -28.88 -18.01
N LEU A 16 -9.77 -28.08 -17.12
CA LEU A 16 -9.66 -28.43 -15.71
C LEU A 16 -11.09 -28.64 -15.22
N ASN A 17 -11.51 -29.89 -15.14
CA ASN A 17 -12.64 -30.29 -14.32
C ASN A 17 -12.29 -29.88 -12.89
N VAL A 18 -12.63 -28.65 -12.50
CA VAL A 18 -12.73 -28.28 -11.09
C VAL A 18 -13.87 -29.15 -10.55
N GLN A 19 -13.51 -30.21 -9.90
CA GLN A 19 -14.50 -31.08 -9.22
C GLN A 19 -15.19 -30.17 -8.21
N ALA A 20 -16.49 -29.91 -8.43
CA ALA A 20 -17.28 -29.00 -7.63
C ALA A 20 -17.10 -29.33 -6.14
N GLY A 21 -16.58 -28.38 -5.35
CA GLY A 21 -16.40 -28.55 -3.93
C GLY A 21 -17.71 -28.87 -3.24
N LYS A 22 -17.67 -29.54 -2.08
CA LYS A 22 -18.88 -29.87 -1.33
C LYS A 22 -19.50 -28.59 -0.77
N HIS A 23 -20.71 -28.24 -1.21
CA HIS A 23 -21.47 -27.11 -0.68
C HIS A 23 -22.07 -27.47 0.68
N ILE A 24 -21.90 -26.60 1.68
CA ILE A 24 -22.44 -26.82 3.02
C ILE A 24 -23.27 -25.59 3.41
N ALA A 25 -24.58 -25.80 3.63
CA ALA A 25 -25.48 -24.75 4.12
C ALA A 25 -25.01 -24.22 5.48
N LEU A 26 -25.02 -22.89 5.67
CA LEU A 26 -24.59 -22.28 6.92
C LEU A 26 -25.55 -22.52 8.07
N TRP A 27 -26.84 -22.57 7.80
CA TRP A 27 -27.88 -22.60 8.81
C TRP A 27 -28.68 -23.89 8.75
N PRO A 28 -29.08 -24.44 9.90
CA PRO A 28 -30.10 -25.48 9.94
C PRO A 28 -31.40 -24.96 9.34
N LYS A 29 -32.17 -25.84 8.73
CA LYS A 29 -33.45 -25.48 8.10
C LYS A 29 -34.37 -24.74 9.06
N GLY A 30 -34.86 -23.57 8.62
CA GLY A 30 -35.75 -22.71 9.39
C GLY A 30 -35.11 -21.96 10.58
N LYS A 31 -33.77 -21.96 10.71
CA LYS A 31 -33.02 -21.33 11.80
C LYS A 31 -32.20 -20.12 11.38
N MET A 32 -32.34 -19.70 10.14
CA MET A 32 -31.60 -18.54 9.59
C MET A 32 -32.14 -17.23 10.18
N PRO A 33 -31.34 -16.46 10.97
CA PRO A 33 -31.84 -15.27 11.66
C PRO A 33 -32.18 -14.14 10.67
N ASP A 34 -33.01 -13.20 11.09
CA ASP A 34 -33.34 -11.92 10.44
C ASP A 34 -33.60 -11.97 8.93
N THR A 35 -33.94 -13.16 8.37
CA THR A 35 -34.18 -13.33 6.94
C THR A 35 -35.43 -12.60 6.49
N GLN A 36 -35.28 -11.72 5.53
CA GLN A 36 -36.37 -10.87 5.02
C GLN A 36 -37.16 -11.54 3.88
N PRO A 37 -38.46 -11.16 3.68
CA PRO A 37 -39.30 -11.77 2.63
C PRO A 37 -38.68 -11.70 1.23
N GLN A 38 -38.04 -10.59 0.85
CA GLN A 38 -37.36 -10.46 -0.44
C GLN A 38 -36.15 -11.37 -0.59
N GLN A 39 -35.46 -11.68 0.51
CA GLN A 39 -34.36 -12.65 0.50
C GLN A 39 -34.91 -14.07 0.29
N ILE A 40 -35.99 -14.44 0.99
CA ILE A 40 -36.66 -15.74 0.80
C ILE A 40 -37.14 -15.89 -0.65
N ALA A 41 -37.78 -14.85 -1.19
CA ALA A 41 -38.26 -14.84 -2.58
C ALA A 41 -37.12 -14.98 -3.61
N ALA A 42 -35.91 -14.51 -3.29
CA ALA A 42 -34.73 -14.63 -4.15
C ALA A 42 -34.05 -16.00 -4.07
N MET A 43 -34.28 -16.79 -3.03
CA MET A 43 -33.71 -18.12 -2.85
C MET A 43 -34.43 -19.14 -3.74
N THR A 44 -33.71 -19.76 -4.69
CA THR A 44 -34.32 -20.62 -5.72
C THR A 44 -34.40 -22.08 -5.30
N ALA A 45 -33.47 -22.55 -4.48
CA ALA A 45 -33.41 -23.94 -3.97
C ALA A 45 -32.56 -24.02 -2.70
N GLU A 46 -32.82 -25.01 -1.86
CA GLU A 46 -31.93 -25.34 -0.74
C GLU A 46 -30.58 -25.84 -1.26
N VAL A 47 -29.53 -25.64 -0.48
CA VAL A 47 -28.16 -26.10 -0.82
C VAL A 47 -28.15 -27.60 -1.02
N ASN A 48 -27.60 -28.05 -2.14
CA ASN A 48 -27.57 -29.47 -2.60
C ASN A 48 -28.94 -30.09 -2.90
N ALA A 49 -30.04 -29.34 -2.90
CA ALA A 49 -31.34 -29.87 -3.35
C ALA A 49 -31.42 -29.91 -4.90
N GLU A 50 -32.43 -30.59 -5.41
CA GLU A 50 -32.73 -30.57 -6.85
C GLU A 50 -32.95 -29.14 -7.35
N GLY A 51 -32.24 -28.76 -8.43
CA GLY A 51 -32.27 -27.40 -8.98
C GLY A 51 -31.36 -26.41 -8.28
N PHE A 52 -30.56 -26.81 -7.28
CA PHE A 52 -29.55 -25.92 -6.69
C PHE A 52 -28.48 -25.57 -7.73
N ASN A 53 -28.29 -24.27 -7.91
CA ASN A 53 -27.24 -23.71 -8.74
C ASN A 53 -26.44 -22.70 -7.90
N PRO A 54 -25.17 -22.98 -7.56
CA PRO A 54 -24.36 -22.13 -6.69
C PRO A 54 -24.20 -20.71 -7.25
N ASP A 55 -24.09 -20.54 -8.57
CA ASP A 55 -23.91 -19.25 -9.22
C ASP A 55 -25.17 -18.36 -9.18
N LYS A 56 -26.33 -18.96 -8.99
CA LYS A 56 -27.62 -18.26 -8.95
C LYS A 56 -28.30 -18.34 -7.59
N SER A 57 -27.79 -19.17 -6.70
CA SER A 57 -28.34 -19.31 -5.35
C SER A 57 -28.13 -18.02 -4.56
N ARG A 58 -29.16 -17.64 -3.79
CA ARG A 58 -29.11 -16.57 -2.80
C ARG A 58 -29.03 -17.12 -1.37
N MET A 59 -28.98 -18.45 -1.26
CA MET A 59 -28.77 -19.15 0.01
C MET A 59 -27.34 -18.98 0.47
N PRO A 60 -27.10 -18.78 1.78
CA PRO A 60 -25.73 -18.72 2.30
C PRO A 60 -25.12 -20.11 2.45
N PHE A 61 -23.92 -20.32 1.95
CA PHE A 61 -23.21 -21.60 2.03
C PHE A 61 -21.69 -21.43 2.02
N LEU A 62 -20.99 -22.48 2.43
CA LEU A 62 -19.57 -22.66 2.20
C LEU A 62 -19.34 -23.64 1.05
N GLU A 63 -18.41 -23.32 0.16
CA GLU A 63 -17.90 -24.19 -0.86
C GLU A 63 -16.43 -24.48 -0.60
N TRP A 64 -16.15 -25.72 -0.17
CA TRP A 64 -14.77 -26.14 0.10
C TRP A 64 -14.06 -26.48 -1.20
N MET A 65 -12.94 -25.80 -1.46
CA MET A 65 -12.11 -26.05 -2.61
C MET A 65 -11.22 -27.28 -2.42
N GLU A 66 -10.62 -27.76 -3.50
CA GLU A 66 -9.69 -28.87 -3.45
C GLU A 66 -8.59 -28.68 -2.42
N LYS A 67 -8.18 -29.76 -1.79
CA LYS A 67 -7.11 -29.74 -0.80
C LYS A 67 -5.78 -29.41 -1.48
N PRO A 68 -4.95 -28.51 -0.91
CA PRO A 68 -3.64 -28.20 -1.47
C PRO A 68 -2.73 -29.44 -1.47
N ALA A 69 -1.93 -29.61 -2.53
CA ALA A 69 -0.99 -30.72 -2.64
C ALA A 69 0.07 -30.70 -1.52
N THR A 70 0.46 -29.52 -1.09
CA THR A 70 1.41 -29.32 0.04
C THR A 70 0.80 -28.35 1.04
N PRO A 71 0.04 -28.85 2.04
CA PRO A 71 -0.60 -27.98 3.03
C PRO A 71 0.42 -27.18 3.86
N ASN A 72 0.15 -25.88 4.05
CA ASN A 72 0.94 -24.98 4.93
C ASN A 72 0.32 -24.81 6.32
N GLY A 73 -0.81 -25.48 6.58
CA GLY A 73 -1.57 -25.38 7.83
C GLY A 73 -2.51 -24.19 7.93
N GLY A 74 -2.63 -23.35 6.89
CA GLY A 74 -3.54 -22.20 6.87
C GLY A 74 -4.85 -22.49 6.13
N CYS A 75 -5.90 -21.72 6.49
CA CYS A 75 -7.17 -21.68 5.77
C CYS A 75 -7.47 -20.25 5.30
N MET A 76 -7.92 -20.13 4.02
CA MET A 76 -8.28 -18.85 3.42
C MET A 76 -9.76 -18.82 3.07
N ILE A 77 -10.53 -17.95 3.71
CA ILE A 77 -11.93 -17.67 3.39
C ILE A 77 -11.98 -16.60 2.30
N LEU A 78 -12.57 -16.93 1.15
CA LEU A 78 -12.69 -16.05 0.00
C LEU A 78 -14.06 -15.38 0.05
N ILE A 79 -14.09 -14.02 0.04
CA ILE A 79 -15.33 -13.24 0.19
C ILE A 79 -15.46 -12.25 -0.97
N SER A 80 -16.34 -12.55 -1.93
CA SER A 80 -16.59 -11.67 -3.07
C SER A 80 -17.41 -10.43 -2.70
N GLY A 81 -17.36 -9.41 -3.55
CA GLY A 81 -18.18 -8.21 -3.45
C GLY A 81 -19.62 -8.41 -3.97
N GLY A 82 -20.23 -7.31 -4.43
CA GLY A 82 -21.56 -7.28 -5.04
C GLY A 82 -22.55 -6.35 -4.34
N GLY A 83 -22.08 -5.40 -3.52
CA GLY A 83 -22.90 -4.38 -2.87
C GLY A 83 -23.95 -4.96 -1.92
N TYR A 84 -23.77 -6.17 -1.42
CA TYR A 84 -24.75 -6.95 -0.67
C TYR A 84 -26.03 -7.30 -1.45
N ASN A 85 -26.12 -6.95 -2.74
CA ASN A 85 -27.25 -7.28 -3.60
C ASN A 85 -27.06 -8.62 -4.33
N ASN A 86 -25.83 -8.99 -4.54
CA ASN A 86 -25.40 -10.29 -5.07
C ASN A 86 -24.03 -10.65 -4.49
N THR A 87 -23.60 -11.88 -4.72
CA THR A 87 -22.22 -12.32 -4.57
C THR A 87 -21.72 -12.57 -5.98
N CYS A 88 -20.78 -11.79 -6.44
CA CYS A 88 -20.32 -11.88 -7.81
C CYS A 88 -18.81 -11.97 -7.88
N ASP A 89 -18.36 -12.37 -9.06
CA ASP A 89 -16.99 -12.47 -9.50
C ASP A 89 -16.34 -13.85 -9.29
N ASN A 90 -16.93 -14.83 -9.97
CA ASN A 90 -16.37 -16.20 -10.04
C ASN A 90 -14.92 -16.20 -10.58
N ASN A 91 -14.55 -15.24 -11.45
CA ASN A 91 -13.18 -15.12 -11.96
C ASN A 91 -12.20 -14.74 -10.83
N LEU A 92 -12.61 -13.84 -9.94
CA LEU A 92 -11.79 -13.42 -8.81
C LEU A 92 -11.64 -14.56 -7.80
N ILE A 93 -12.72 -15.25 -7.47
CA ILE A 93 -12.70 -16.42 -6.59
C ILE A 93 -11.82 -17.53 -7.19
N THR A 94 -11.92 -17.80 -8.49
CA THR A 94 -11.08 -18.77 -9.18
C THR A 94 -9.60 -18.40 -9.12
N LEU A 95 -9.25 -17.13 -9.36
CA LEU A 95 -7.89 -16.61 -9.27
C LEU A 95 -7.32 -16.78 -7.86
N TRP A 96 -8.07 -16.36 -6.84
CA TRP A 96 -7.65 -16.48 -5.44
C TRP A 96 -7.51 -17.94 -5.00
N THR A 97 -8.49 -18.78 -5.35
CA THR A 97 -8.43 -20.22 -5.07
C THR A 97 -7.15 -20.82 -5.63
N LYS A 98 -6.89 -20.62 -6.93
CA LYS A 98 -5.69 -21.15 -7.58
C LYS A 98 -4.43 -20.69 -6.83
N ARG A 99 -4.29 -19.39 -6.61
CA ARG A 99 -3.07 -18.83 -6.05
C ARG A 99 -2.82 -19.27 -4.60
N PHE A 100 -3.84 -19.25 -3.75
CA PHE A 100 -3.69 -19.68 -2.35
C PHE A 100 -3.55 -21.19 -2.19
N THR A 101 -4.20 -22.00 -3.03
CA THR A 101 -4.00 -23.46 -3.06
C THR A 101 -2.58 -23.82 -3.47
N GLU A 102 -2.00 -23.15 -4.47
CA GLU A 102 -0.58 -23.29 -4.84
C GLU A 102 0.37 -22.96 -3.68
N LEU A 103 0.00 -22.01 -2.82
CA LEU A 103 0.75 -21.62 -1.63
C LEU A 103 0.48 -22.52 -0.40
N GLY A 104 -0.37 -23.54 -0.55
CA GLY A 104 -0.64 -24.54 0.49
C GLY A 104 -1.80 -24.21 1.43
N PHE A 105 -2.59 -23.16 1.18
CA PHE A 105 -3.79 -22.88 1.97
C PHE A 105 -4.96 -23.77 1.58
N GLN A 106 -5.70 -24.25 2.57
CA GLN A 106 -7.05 -24.76 2.33
C GLN A 106 -7.97 -23.58 2.01
N CYS A 107 -8.53 -23.53 0.82
CA CYS A 107 -9.45 -22.47 0.43
C CYS A 107 -10.90 -22.86 0.66
N VAL A 108 -11.73 -21.87 1.03
CA VAL A 108 -13.19 -22.00 1.13
C VAL A 108 -13.85 -20.73 0.61
N ASN A 109 -14.73 -20.87 -0.38
CA ASN A 109 -15.55 -19.77 -0.88
C ASN A 109 -16.75 -19.59 0.06
N PHE A 110 -16.92 -18.38 0.57
CA PHE A 110 -18.04 -18.02 1.42
C PHE A 110 -19.05 -17.19 0.63
N VAL A 111 -20.23 -17.74 0.43
CA VAL A 111 -21.38 -17.09 -0.19
C VAL A 111 -22.36 -16.69 0.91
N TYR A 112 -22.57 -15.37 1.10
CA TYR A 112 -23.51 -14.81 2.08
C TYR A 112 -24.87 -14.53 1.47
N ARG A 113 -25.92 -14.38 2.31
CA ARG A 113 -27.29 -14.07 1.87
C ARG A 113 -27.36 -12.78 1.07
N THR A 114 -28.09 -12.81 -0.03
CA THR A 114 -28.44 -11.66 -0.86
C THR A 114 -29.90 -11.78 -1.32
N PRO A 115 -30.54 -10.68 -1.72
CA PRO A 115 -30.08 -9.29 -1.68
C PRO A 115 -29.98 -8.75 -0.25
N ARG A 116 -29.42 -7.53 -0.10
CA ARG A 116 -29.36 -6.84 1.20
C ARG A 116 -30.76 -6.72 1.85
N PRO A 117 -30.88 -6.76 3.19
CA PRO A 117 -32.16 -6.67 3.86
C PRO A 117 -32.79 -5.28 3.71
N GLU A 118 -34.13 -5.21 3.74
CA GLU A 118 -34.88 -3.97 3.87
C GLU A 118 -35.21 -3.69 5.34
N GLY A 119 -35.16 -2.42 5.76
CA GLY A 119 -35.46 -2.02 7.15
C GLY A 119 -34.41 -2.43 8.19
N LEU A 120 -33.30 -3.04 7.77
CA LEU A 120 -32.13 -3.36 8.59
C LEU A 120 -30.87 -2.76 7.95
N PRO A 121 -29.77 -2.62 8.72
CA PRO A 121 -28.49 -2.24 8.12
C PRO A 121 -28.12 -3.17 6.95
N ILE A 122 -27.59 -2.60 5.88
CA ILE A 122 -27.34 -3.32 4.61
C ILE A 122 -26.46 -4.57 4.76
N TYR A 123 -25.63 -4.61 5.78
CA TYR A 123 -24.68 -5.69 6.09
C TYR A 123 -25.23 -6.72 7.07
N LYS A 124 -26.36 -6.47 7.73
CA LYS A 124 -26.84 -7.21 8.91
C LYS A 124 -26.87 -8.73 8.67
N THR A 125 -27.63 -9.17 7.69
CA THR A 125 -27.78 -10.61 7.41
C THR A 125 -26.49 -11.26 6.87
N ALA A 126 -25.68 -10.53 6.11
CA ALA A 126 -24.38 -11.00 5.66
C ALA A 126 -23.39 -11.13 6.84
N TRP A 127 -23.46 -10.24 7.85
CA TRP A 127 -22.62 -10.34 9.05
C TRP A 127 -22.98 -11.55 9.91
N GLU A 128 -24.27 -11.85 10.06
CA GLU A 128 -24.72 -13.08 10.70
C GLU A 128 -24.14 -14.31 10.03
N ASP A 129 -24.29 -14.38 8.69
CA ASP A 129 -23.74 -15.46 7.89
C ASP A 129 -22.21 -15.54 8.03
N GLY A 130 -21.53 -14.40 8.07
CA GLY A 130 -20.08 -14.31 8.20
C GLY A 130 -19.57 -14.87 9.54
N GLN A 131 -20.18 -14.47 10.66
CA GLN A 131 -19.83 -15.06 11.96
C GLN A 131 -20.08 -16.56 11.99
N ARG A 132 -21.21 -17.03 11.45
CA ARG A 132 -21.55 -18.45 11.34
C ARG A 132 -20.54 -19.20 10.45
N ALA A 133 -20.15 -18.61 9.31
CA ALA A 133 -19.18 -19.18 8.39
C ALA A 133 -17.82 -19.40 9.07
N VAL A 134 -17.30 -18.40 9.79
CA VAL A 134 -16.01 -18.53 10.49
C VAL A 134 -16.07 -19.61 11.57
N ARG A 135 -17.16 -19.68 12.36
CA ARG A 135 -17.39 -20.76 13.33
C ARG A 135 -17.34 -22.13 12.68
N MET A 136 -18.06 -22.30 11.55
CA MET A 136 -18.10 -23.54 10.80
C MET A 136 -16.72 -23.91 10.25
N VAL A 137 -16.00 -22.96 9.66
CA VAL A 137 -14.63 -23.17 9.16
C VAL A 137 -13.73 -23.63 10.31
N ARG A 138 -13.76 -22.95 11.46
CA ARG A 138 -12.92 -23.30 12.60
C ARG A 138 -13.26 -24.67 13.18
N SER A 139 -14.53 -25.05 13.22
CA SER A 139 -14.96 -26.39 13.71
C SER A 139 -14.50 -27.54 12.81
N GLU A 140 -14.25 -27.31 11.53
CA GLU A 140 -13.76 -28.28 10.56
C GLU A 140 -12.22 -28.37 10.49
N ALA A 141 -11.48 -27.55 11.25
CA ALA A 141 -10.03 -27.39 11.13
C ALA A 141 -9.27 -28.70 11.29
N GLU A 142 -9.50 -29.43 12.39
CA GLU A 142 -8.86 -30.73 12.67
C GLU A 142 -9.14 -31.76 11.57
N LYS A 143 -10.40 -31.89 11.17
CA LYS A 143 -10.83 -32.86 10.15
C LYS A 143 -10.20 -32.54 8.78
N ARG A 144 -9.98 -31.29 8.46
CA ARG A 144 -9.41 -30.84 7.18
C ARG A 144 -7.91 -30.68 7.20
N GLY A 145 -7.28 -30.74 8.39
CA GLY A 145 -5.83 -30.68 8.58
C GLY A 145 -5.22 -29.30 8.46
N PHE A 146 -5.91 -28.26 8.95
CA PHE A 146 -5.35 -26.92 9.11
C PHE A 146 -5.47 -26.44 10.57
N ASP A 147 -4.70 -25.41 10.92
CA ASP A 147 -4.65 -24.82 12.26
C ASP A 147 -5.85 -23.86 12.45
N PRO A 148 -6.71 -24.06 13.48
CA PRO A 148 -7.81 -23.16 13.78
C PRO A 148 -7.37 -21.71 14.12
N GLU A 149 -6.09 -21.50 14.46
CA GLU A 149 -5.49 -20.18 14.69
C GLU A 149 -4.77 -19.61 13.45
N LYS A 150 -4.95 -20.25 12.27
CA LYS A 150 -4.45 -19.76 10.98
C LYS A 150 -5.56 -19.61 9.93
N ILE A 151 -6.69 -19.05 10.33
CA ILE A 151 -7.83 -18.76 9.46
C ILE A 151 -7.79 -17.28 9.08
N GLY A 152 -7.72 -17.00 7.79
CA GLY A 152 -7.76 -15.63 7.28
C GLY A 152 -8.79 -15.41 6.20
N THR A 153 -8.93 -14.15 5.78
CA THR A 153 -9.82 -13.75 4.70
C THR A 153 -9.06 -13.03 3.59
N ILE A 154 -9.50 -13.22 2.33
CA ILE A 154 -9.26 -12.29 1.25
C ILE A 154 -10.58 -11.85 0.67
N SER A 155 -10.73 -10.56 0.40
CA SER A 155 -12.04 -9.97 0.14
C SER A 155 -11.98 -8.78 -0.82
N MET A 156 -13.16 -8.38 -1.36
CA MET A 156 -13.30 -7.19 -2.19
C MET A 156 -14.63 -6.48 -1.92
N SER A 157 -14.65 -5.12 -1.99
CA SER A 157 -15.87 -4.29 -2.01
C SER A 157 -16.75 -4.49 -0.77
N ALA A 158 -18.03 -4.82 -0.93
CA ALA A 158 -18.94 -5.19 0.16
C ALA A 158 -18.43 -6.42 0.93
N GLY A 159 -17.79 -7.38 0.26
CA GLY A 159 -17.10 -8.49 0.91
C GLY A 159 -15.94 -8.03 1.80
N SER A 160 -15.25 -6.96 1.42
CA SER A 160 -14.22 -6.34 2.26
C SER A 160 -14.80 -5.60 3.47
N HIS A 161 -15.96 -4.97 3.34
CA HIS A 161 -16.68 -4.44 4.48
C HIS A 161 -17.05 -5.55 5.47
N LEU A 162 -17.56 -6.67 4.96
CA LEU A 162 -17.86 -7.86 5.76
C LEU A 162 -16.62 -8.43 6.42
N ALA A 163 -15.51 -8.56 5.67
CA ALA A 163 -14.23 -9.03 6.20
C ALA A 163 -13.70 -8.11 7.34
N LEU A 164 -13.88 -6.79 7.21
CA LEU A 164 -13.55 -5.83 8.28
C LEU A 164 -14.40 -6.09 9.53
N LEU A 165 -15.71 -6.33 9.41
CA LEU A 165 -16.56 -6.69 10.55
C LEU A 165 -16.08 -7.97 11.25
N LEU A 166 -15.71 -9.00 10.48
CA LEU A 166 -15.18 -10.26 11.03
C LEU A 166 -13.81 -10.08 11.70
N ALA A 167 -13.01 -9.16 11.19
CA ALA A 167 -11.64 -8.90 11.66
C ALA A 167 -11.58 -7.93 12.85
N THR A 168 -12.60 -7.08 13.06
CA THR A 168 -12.57 -6.00 14.07
C THR A 168 -13.64 -6.11 15.14
N SER A 169 -14.77 -6.81 14.86
CA SER A 169 -15.97 -6.78 15.69
C SER A 169 -16.48 -8.20 16.03
N SER A 170 -15.55 -9.16 16.14
CA SER A 170 -15.88 -10.56 16.35
C SER A 170 -16.47 -10.85 17.73
N GLN A 171 -16.20 -9.98 18.72
CA GLN A 171 -16.75 -10.10 20.07
C GLN A 171 -18.16 -9.49 20.21
N THR A 172 -18.65 -8.84 19.17
CA THR A 172 -20.03 -8.34 19.11
C THR A 172 -20.90 -9.36 18.39
N PRO A 173 -21.88 -10.01 19.07
CA PRO A 173 -22.73 -10.99 18.42
C PRO A 173 -23.59 -10.36 17.31
N ALA A 174 -23.49 -10.89 16.10
CA ALA A 174 -24.38 -10.48 15.00
C ALA A 174 -25.79 -11.04 15.14
N TYR A 175 -25.96 -12.17 15.84
CA TYR A 175 -27.24 -12.86 16.04
C TYR A 175 -27.26 -13.57 17.40
N ALA A 176 -28.45 -13.97 17.87
CA ALA A 176 -28.62 -14.82 19.05
C ALA A 176 -28.21 -16.28 18.73
N PRO A 177 -27.53 -17.00 19.65
CA PRO A 177 -27.11 -18.38 19.41
C PRO A 177 -28.26 -19.30 18.96
N VAL A 178 -28.01 -20.13 17.96
CA VAL A 178 -28.96 -21.05 17.34
C VAL A 178 -28.70 -22.51 17.74
N ASP A 179 -27.44 -22.88 17.88
CA ASP A 179 -26.99 -24.20 18.27
C ASP A 179 -25.57 -24.19 18.86
N LYS A 180 -25.02 -25.39 19.19
CA LYS A 180 -23.68 -25.51 19.79
C LYS A 180 -22.52 -24.95 18.94
N LEU A 181 -22.70 -24.85 17.63
CA LEU A 181 -21.67 -24.25 16.78
C LEU A 181 -21.40 -22.78 17.14
N ASP A 182 -22.39 -22.09 17.71
CA ASP A 182 -22.29 -20.68 18.09
C ASP A 182 -21.43 -20.45 19.35
N GLU A 183 -21.02 -21.51 20.03
CA GLU A 183 -20.02 -21.45 21.10
C GLU A 183 -18.57 -21.38 20.56
N VAL A 184 -18.36 -21.74 19.26
CA VAL A 184 -17.05 -21.66 18.60
C VAL A 184 -16.68 -20.20 18.31
N PRO A 185 -15.43 -19.76 18.56
CA PRO A 185 -15.00 -18.39 18.25
C PRO A 185 -15.15 -18.02 16.77
N CYS A 186 -15.58 -16.78 16.46
CA CYS A 186 -15.81 -16.32 15.10
C CYS A 186 -14.82 -15.24 14.61
N HIS A 187 -13.71 -15.02 15.33
CA HIS A 187 -12.66 -14.13 14.88
C HIS A 187 -11.84 -14.77 13.74
N VAL A 188 -11.25 -13.92 12.89
CA VAL A 188 -10.23 -14.35 11.93
C VAL A 188 -8.86 -13.92 12.41
N ASN A 189 -7.79 -14.59 11.94
CA ASN A 189 -6.44 -14.39 12.44
C ASN A 189 -5.62 -13.43 11.58
N PHE A 190 -6.04 -13.19 10.35
CA PHE A 190 -5.48 -12.19 9.43
C PHE A 190 -6.48 -11.85 8.32
N ALA A 191 -6.31 -10.67 7.68
CA ALA A 191 -7.18 -10.28 6.58
C ALA A 191 -6.43 -9.56 5.46
N ILE A 192 -6.76 -9.87 4.20
CA ILE A 192 -6.38 -9.14 3.01
C ILE A 192 -7.63 -8.45 2.47
N VAL A 193 -7.66 -7.13 2.54
CA VAL A 193 -8.86 -6.32 2.34
C VAL A 193 -8.67 -5.45 1.10
N ASN A 194 -9.49 -5.65 0.06
CA ASN A 194 -9.41 -4.88 -1.18
C ASN A 194 -10.63 -3.96 -1.32
N ALA A 195 -10.39 -2.66 -1.49
CA ALA A 195 -11.38 -1.65 -1.79
C ALA A 195 -12.65 -1.75 -0.89
N PRO A 196 -12.53 -1.64 0.45
CA PRO A 196 -13.68 -1.77 1.33
C PRO A 196 -14.70 -0.67 1.04
N ALA A 197 -15.90 -1.07 0.62
CA ALA A 197 -17.04 -0.18 0.44
C ALA A 197 -17.75 0.04 1.78
N TYR A 198 -18.57 1.08 1.87
CA TYR A 198 -19.48 1.34 3.01
C TYR A 198 -18.84 1.49 4.40
N ALA A 199 -17.53 1.63 4.48
CA ALA A 199 -16.83 1.68 5.77
C ALA A 199 -16.83 3.07 6.43
N LEU A 200 -17.26 4.14 5.72
CA LEU A 200 -17.31 5.50 6.23
C LEU A 200 -18.72 5.92 6.61
N SER A 201 -18.85 6.78 7.63
CA SER A 201 -20.11 7.25 8.18
C SER A 201 -20.97 8.05 7.21
N ASP A 202 -20.40 8.59 6.13
CA ASP A 202 -21.08 9.34 5.08
C ASP A 202 -21.53 8.47 3.90
N SER A 203 -21.34 7.14 4.00
CA SER A 203 -21.75 6.15 2.98
C SER A 203 -23.20 5.68 3.15
N GLU A 204 -24.08 6.52 3.67
CA GLU A 204 -25.48 6.17 3.93
C GLU A 204 -26.18 5.58 2.70
N GLY A 205 -26.95 4.53 2.92
CA GLY A 205 -27.69 3.82 1.87
C GLY A 205 -26.78 3.09 0.86
N GLY A 206 -25.47 3.10 1.04
CA GLY A 206 -24.52 2.45 0.18
C GLY A 206 -24.35 3.13 -1.17
N THR A 207 -24.59 4.42 -1.27
CA THR A 207 -24.37 5.18 -2.51
C THR A 207 -22.91 5.59 -2.61
N PRO A 208 -22.18 5.17 -3.65
CA PRO A 208 -20.80 5.58 -3.85
C PRO A 208 -20.72 7.09 -4.08
N ASN A 209 -19.71 7.74 -3.49
CA ASN A 209 -19.42 9.14 -3.74
C ASN A 209 -17.92 9.40 -3.67
N VAL A 210 -17.34 9.82 -4.79
CA VAL A 210 -15.90 10.11 -4.90
C VAL A 210 -15.41 11.22 -3.97
N ARG A 211 -16.33 12.03 -3.42
CA ARG A 211 -16.01 13.12 -2.48
C ARG A 211 -16.04 12.68 -1.03
N LEU A 212 -16.54 11.48 -0.74
CA LEU A 212 -16.58 10.95 0.62
C LEU A 212 -15.19 10.82 1.21
N GLY A 213 -15.08 11.03 2.51
CA GLY A 213 -13.84 10.91 3.24
C GLY A 213 -12.95 12.16 3.29
N TYR A 214 -13.45 13.32 2.84
CA TYR A 214 -12.71 14.60 2.92
C TYR A 214 -13.30 15.61 3.89
N GLY A 215 -14.55 15.42 4.29
CA GLY A 215 -15.21 16.32 5.24
C GLY A 215 -14.67 16.14 6.67
N PRO A 216 -14.72 17.18 7.51
CA PRO A 216 -14.24 17.12 8.89
C PRO A 216 -15.04 16.15 9.77
N ASP A 217 -16.28 15.83 9.37
CA ASP A 217 -17.17 14.94 10.11
C ASP A 217 -17.14 13.50 9.60
N VAL A 218 -16.46 13.24 8.50
CA VAL A 218 -16.32 11.88 7.97
C VAL A 218 -15.39 11.05 8.86
N ARG A 219 -15.90 9.92 9.29
CA ARG A 219 -15.18 8.99 10.17
C ARG A 219 -15.49 7.55 9.79
N LEU A 220 -14.71 6.64 10.30
CA LEU A 220 -15.00 5.22 10.18
C LEU A 220 -16.32 4.91 10.87
N ASP A 221 -17.15 4.06 10.26
CA ASP A 221 -18.44 3.66 10.85
C ASP A 221 -18.23 3.05 12.24
N THR A 222 -19.12 3.37 13.16
CA THR A 222 -19.05 2.95 14.57
C THR A 222 -19.27 1.45 14.78
N ILE A 223 -19.70 0.73 13.75
CA ILE A 223 -19.86 -0.74 13.80
C ILE A 223 -18.52 -1.49 13.87
N PHE A 224 -17.42 -0.83 13.53
CA PHE A 224 -16.08 -1.40 13.64
C PHE A 224 -15.54 -1.16 15.06
N HIS A 225 -15.66 -2.15 15.93
CA HIS A 225 -15.33 -2.00 17.35
C HIS A 225 -13.85 -2.10 17.66
N PHE A 226 -13.04 -2.69 16.77
CA PHE A 226 -11.63 -2.96 17.00
C PHE A 226 -11.40 -3.62 18.37
N ASP A 227 -12.01 -4.78 18.53
CA ASP A 227 -11.99 -5.56 19.76
C ASP A 227 -10.62 -6.23 20.02
N GLU A 228 -10.51 -6.96 21.12
CA GLU A 228 -9.28 -7.65 21.53
C GLU A 228 -8.83 -8.78 20.58
N LYS A 229 -9.73 -9.23 19.69
CA LYS A 229 -9.46 -10.23 18.66
C LYS A 229 -9.19 -9.60 17.29
N THR A 230 -9.10 -8.28 17.21
CA THR A 230 -8.76 -7.58 15.96
C THR A 230 -7.42 -8.09 15.43
N CYS A 231 -7.42 -8.55 14.19
CA CYS A 231 -6.28 -9.22 13.58
C CYS A 231 -5.41 -8.27 12.73
N PRO A 232 -4.15 -8.67 12.41
CA PRO A 232 -3.33 -8.00 11.40
C PRO A 232 -3.98 -7.96 10.03
N MET A 233 -3.77 -6.85 9.27
CA MET A 233 -4.43 -6.63 7.98
C MET A 233 -3.49 -6.07 6.92
N SER A 234 -3.69 -6.51 5.67
CA SER A 234 -3.15 -5.87 4.47
C SER A 234 -4.28 -5.17 3.72
N LEU A 235 -4.22 -3.85 3.62
CA LEU A 235 -5.28 -2.98 3.09
C LEU A 235 -4.89 -2.44 1.72
N HIS A 236 -5.74 -2.61 0.72
CA HIS A 236 -5.49 -2.22 -0.68
C HIS A 236 -6.64 -1.40 -1.23
N HIS A 237 -6.35 -0.24 -1.85
CA HIS A 237 -7.41 0.62 -2.39
C HIS A 237 -6.96 1.39 -3.63
N GLY A 238 -7.85 1.58 -4.59
CA GLY A 238 -7.63 2.43 -5.74
C GLY A 238 -7.76 3.91 -5.39
N GLY A 239 -6.84 4.76 -5.86
CA GLY A 239 -6.88 6.20 -5.59
C GLY A 239 -8.09 6.91 -6.19
N ASN A 240 -8.66 6.36 -7.29
CA ASN A 240 -9.84 6.87 -7.99
C ASN A 240 -11.11 6.06 -7.70
N ASP A 241 -11.09 5.23 -6.65
CA ASP A 241 -12.25 4.45 -6.26
C ASP A 241 -13.42 5.38 -5.85
N PRO A 242 -14.65 5.16 -6.35
CA PRO A 242 -15.83 5.89 -5.88
C PRO A 242 -16.14 5.66 -4.39
N TYR A 243 -15.74 4.51 -3.83
CA TYR A 243 -15.71 4.31 -2.38
C TYR A 243 -14.37 4.81 -1.86
N SER A 244 -14.38 5.93 -1.12
CA SER A 244 -13.16 6.65 -0.77
C SER A 244 -12.08 5.77 -0.12
N PRO A 245 -10.82 5.79 -0.62
CA PRO A 245 -9.69 5.08 0.01
C PRO A 245 -9.34 5.60 1.41
N ASN A 246 -9.92 6.73 1.84
CA ASN A 246 -9.83 7.16 3.24
C ASN A 246 -10.43 6.13 4.21
N ALA A 247 -11.34 5.26 3.76
CA ALA A 247 -11.78 4.11 4.54
C ALA A 247 -10.57 3.24 4.98
N SER A 248 -9.70 2.89 4.04
CA SER A 248 -8.49 2.11 4.32
C SER A 248 -7.49 2.87 5.18
N THR A 249 -7.30 4.18 4.98
CA THR A 249 -6.39 4.98 5.85
C THR A 249 -6.92 5.07 7.28
N MET A 250 -8.23 5.20 7.48
CA MET A 250 -8.85 5.25 8.81
C MET A 250 -8.78 3.90 9.53
N VAL A 251 -8.99 2.78 8.81
CA VAL A 251 -8.78 1.43 9.38
C VAL A 251 -7.32 1.28 9.78
N PHE A 252 -6.37 1.63 8.90
CA PHE A 252 -4.94 1.59 9.18
C PHE A 252 -4.59 2.37 10.45
N ARG A 253 -5.09 3.61 10.63
CA ARG A 253 -4.90 4.41 11.85
C ARG A 253 -5.38 3.66 13.09
N GLN A 254 -6.56 3.03 13.05
CA GLN A 254 -7.10 2.27 14.18
C GLN A 254 -6.22 1.07 14.54
N LEU A 255 -5.67 0.37 13.54
CA LEU A 255 -4.72 -0.73 13.76
C LEU A 255 -3.42 -0.21 14.40
N ARG A 256 -2.84 0.87 13.85
CA ARG A 256 -1.60 1.46 14.41
C ARG A 256 -1.79 2.00 15.82
N LYS A 257 -2.92 2.64 16.14
CA LYS A 257 -3.25 3.08 17.50
C LYS A 257 -3.19 1.92 18.52
N ARG A 258 -3.50 0.70 18.07
CA ARG A 258 -3.46 -0.53 18.88
C ARG A 258 -2.17 -1.33 18.70
N LYS A 259 -1.21 -0.82 17.94
CA LYS A 259 0.05 -1.49 17.61
C LYS A 259 -0.15 -2.84 16.91
N ILE A 260 -1.27 -3.01 16.20
CA ILE A 260 -1.56 -4.18 15.38
C ILE A 260 -0.82 -4.02 14.05
N PRO A 261 -0.03 -5.02 13.61
CA PRO A 261 0.67 -4.97 12.33
C PRO A 261 -0.28 -4.74 11.15
N ALA A 262 0.06 -3.79 10.28
CA ALA A 262 -0.81 -3.45 9.15
C ALA A 262 -0.03 -2.97 7.94
N GLU A 263 -0.48 -3.40 6.74
CA GLU A 263 -0.06 -2.81 5.48
C GLU A 263 -1.14 -1.91 4.90
N LEU A 264 -0.71 -0.89 4.15
CA LEU A 264 -1.61 0.00 3.43
C LEU A 264 -1.01 0.32 2.06
N HIS A 265 -1.74 -0.03 1.01
CA HIS A 265 -1.34 0.15 -0.37
C HIS A 265 -2.42 0.93 -1.13
N LEU A 266 -2.08 2.15 -1.55
CA LEU A 266 -2.99 3.06 -2.25
C LEU A 266 -2.45 3.31 -3.67
N TYR A 267 -3.19 2.85 -4.67
CA TYR A 267 -2.77 2.81 -6.07
C TYR A 267 -3.35 4.00 -6.85
N PRO A 268 -2.52 4.94 -7.33
CA PRO A 268 -3.00 6.09 -8.10
C PRO A 268 -3.64 5.65 -9.40
N GLY A 269 -4.65 6.38 -9.84
CA GLY A 269 -5.31 6.10 -11.13
C GLY A 269 -6.17 4.83 -11.17
N LYS A 270 -6.09 3.93 -10.18
CA LYS A 270 -6.95 2.74 -10.11
C LYS A 270 -8.32 3.08 -9.54
N GLY A 271 -9.36 2.52 -10.15
CA GLY A 271 -10.73 2.59 -9.66
C GLY A 271 -11.06 1.51 -8.63
N HIS A 272 -12.33 1.10 -8.60
CA HIS A 272 -12.81 0.03 -7.72
C HIS A 272 -12.32 -1.34 -8.20
N GLY A 273 -11.60 -2.08 -7.34
CA GLY A 273 -11.04 -3.37 -7.75
C GLY A 273 -10.20 -4.06 -6.66
N ALA A 274 -9.79 -5.31 -6.96
CA ALA A 274 -8.93 -6.12 -6.11
C ALA A 274 -7.49 -6.10 -6.64
N PHE A 275 -6.61 -5.32 -6.02
CA PHE A 275 -5.22 -5.12 -6.44
C PHE A 275 -4.20 -5.81 -5.54
N GLY A 276 -4.65 -6.31 -4.37
CA GLY A 276 -3.79 -6.70 -3.27
C GLY A 276 -3.30 -8.15 -3.24
N LEU A 277 -3.47 -8.95 -4.31
CA LEU A 277 -3.15 -10.38 -4.23
C LEU A 277 -1.66 -10.63 -3.89
N GLU A 278 -0.74 -10.15 -4.72
CA GLU A 278 0.70 -10.42 -4.52
C GLU A 278 1.25 -9.68 -3.30
N ARG A 279 0.79 -8.44 -3.03
CA ARG A 279 1.17 -7.71 -1.81
C ARG A 279 0.62 -8.37 -0.55
N GLY A 280 -0.60 -8.88 -0.59
CA GLY A 280 -1.18 -9.68 0.49
C GLY A 280 -0.40 -10.96 0.75
N ILE A 281 0.15 -11.60 -0.28
CA ILE A 281 1.05 -12.76 -0.12
C ILE A 281 2.36 -12.36 0.58
N GLU A 282 2.96 -11.24 0.20
CA GLU A 282 4.15 -10.71 0.87
C GLU A 282 3.87 -10.37 2.34
N PHE A 283 2.70 -9.79 2.62
CA PHE A 283 2.23 -9.57 3.98
C PHE A 283 2.16 -10.88 4.79
N LEU A 284 1.60 -11.94 4.22
CA LEU A 284 1.55 -13.25 4.89
C LEU A 284 2.96 -13.83 5.18
N GLN A 285 3.92 -13.59 4.29
CA GLN A 285 5.32 -13.95 4.50
C GLN A 285 5.94 -13.15 5.65
N GLN A 286 5.71 -11.85 5.70
CA GLN A 286 6.20 -10.98 6.77
C GLN A 286 5.57 -11.33 8.12
N MET A 287 4.31 -11.76 8.12
CA MET A 287 3.62 -12.24 9.32
C MET A 287 4.05 -13.65 9.75
N GLY A 288 4.91 -14.34 9.00
CA GLY A 288 5.33 -15.70 9.29
C GLY A 288 4.26 -16.76 9.02
N LEU A 289 3.22 -16.41 8.29
CA LEU A 289 2.13 -17.32 7.88
C LEU A 289 2.47 -18.11 6.61
N LEU A 290 3.44 -17.60 5.84
CA LEU A 290 4.05 -18.26 4.69
C LEU A 290 5.57 -18.20 4.80
N THR A 291 6.23 -19.23 4.27
CA THR A 291 7.69 -19.22 4.15
C THR A 291 8.10 -18.16 3.10
N PRO A 292 9.08 -17.29 3.40
CA PRO A 292 9.63 -16.37 2.42
C PRO A 292 10.18 -17.11 1.20
N LEU A 293 10.04 -16.54 0.01
CA LEU A 293 10.56 -17.11 -1.24
C LEU A 293 12.09 -17.23 -1.24
N ALA A 294 12.76 -16.30 -0.57
CA ALA A 294 14.21 -16.29 -0.39
C ALA A 294 14.57 -15.55 0.90
N PRO A 295 15.70 -15.87 1.53
CA PRO A 295 16.18 -15.12 2.70
C PRO A 295 16.50 -13.67 2.35
N GLU A 296 16.30 -12.77 3.30
CA GLU A 296 16.74 -11.37 3.17
C GLU A 296 18.27 -11.30 3.06
N VAL A 297 18.74 -10.42 2.20
CA VAL A 297 20.15 -10.12 2.03
C VAL A 297 20.38 -8.62 2.22
N ASP A 298 21.59 -8.26 2.62
CA ASP A 298 22.00 -6.86 2.68
C ASP A 298 21.89 -6.23 1.28
N ILE A 299 21.16 -5.13 1.17
CA ILE A 299 20.91 -4.46 -0.11
C ILE A 299 22.20 -3.96 -0.76
N MET A 300 23.21 -3.60 0.02
CA MET A 300 24.50 -3.16 -0.47
C MET A 300 25.29 -4.31 -1.10
N LYS A 301 25.13 -5.55 -0.60
CA LYS A 301 25.72 -6.74 -1.25
C LYS A 301 25.08 -7.03 -2.60
N ARG A 302 23.78 -6.75 -2.74
CA ARG A 302 23.05 -7.00 -3.97
C ARG A 302 23.21 -5.90 -5.01
N PHE A 303 23.12 -4.63 -4.59
CA PHE A 303 23.12 -3.45 -5.46
C PHE A 303 24.25 -2.47 -5.14
N GLY A 304 24.98 -2.68 -4.06
CA GLY A 304 26.05 -1.81 -3.59
C GLY A 304 27.40 -2.01 -4.27
N GLY A 305 27.64 -3.10 -5.03
CA GLY A 305 28.87 -3.53 -5.70
C GLY A 305 29.95 -2.47 -5.97
N ASP A 306 31.00 -2.78 -6.69
CA ASP A 306 32.17 -1.91 -6.87
C ASP A 306 31.83 -0.46 -7.21
N ASN A 307 32.53 0.46 -6.57
CA ASN A 307 32.36 1.89 -6.76
C ASN A 307 32.65 2.27 -8.22
N ASP A 308 31.61 2.47 -9.02
CA ASP A 308 31.68 3.15 -10.32
C ASP A 308 32.04 4.65 -10.18
N ARG A 309 32.74 5.02 -9.10
CA ARG A 309 33.12 6.38 -8.78
C ARG A 309 33.98 7.05 -9.85
N ASP A 310 34.72 6.27 -10.62
CA ASP A 310 35.55 6.79 -11.68
C ASP A 310 34.78 7.26 -12.93
N LYS A 311 33.45 7.10 -12.94
CA LYS A 311 32.60 7.41 -14.11
C LYS A 311 31.58 8.50 -13.88
N TYR A 312 31.66 9.26 -12.81
CA TYR A 312 30.74 10.37 -12.55
C TYR A 312 31.40 11.73 -12.65
N VAL A 313 30.62 12.74 -13.00
CA VAL A 313 31.04 14.14 -13.01
C VAL A 313 30.54 14.80 -11.74
N LYS A 314 31.50 15.30 -10.93
CA LYS A 314 31.19 16.02 -9.68
C LYS A 314 31.18 17.52 -9.90
N GLU A 315 30.20 18.20 -9.27
CA GLU A 315 30.03 19.63 -9.38
C GLU A 315 29.58 20.24 -8.05
N ASN A 316 30.24 21.32 -7.61
CA ASN A 316 29.84 22.08 -6.43
C ASN A 316 28.53 22.82 -6.69
N ILE A 317 27.62 22.83 -5.69
CA ILE A 317 26.31 23.49 -5.80
C ILE A 317 26.46 25.01 -5.79
N TRP A 318 27.39 25.53 -5.01
CA TRP A 318 27.59 26.98 -4.83
C TRP A 318 28.91 27.44 -5.43
N PRO A 319 28.93 28.59 -6.08
CA PRO A 319 30.19 29.29 -6.41
C PRO A 319 30.95 29.65 -5.14
N ASP A 320 32.25 29.76 -5.24
CA ASP A 320 33.11 30.11 -4.11
C ASP A 320 32.67 31.42 -3.43
N GLY A 321 32.54 31.37 -2.12
CA GLY A 321 32.13 32.51 -1.29
C GLY A 321 30.67 32.96 -1.46
N LYS A 322 29.83 32.25 -2.23
CA LYS A 322 28.41 32.61 -2.48
C LYS A 322 27.39 31.73 -1.78
N MET A 323 27.82 30.76 -0.96
CA MET A 323 26.94 29.86 -0.22
C MET A 323 26.15 30.65 0.85
N PRO A 324 24.79 30.60 0.85
CA PRO A 324 23.99 31.32 1.83
C PRO A 324 24.14 30.75 3.24
N TYR A 325 24.28 31.60 4.24
CA TYR A 325 24.36 31.23 5.66
C TYR A 325 25.33 30.07 5.95
N PRO A 326 26.61 30.14 5.54
CA PRO A 326 27.57 29.08 5.80
C PRO A 326 27.78 28.90 7.30
N GLN A 327 27.89 27.65 7.76
CA GLN A 327 28.27 27.33 9.13
C GLN A 327 29.67 26.69 9.10
N GLU A 328 30.51 26.98 10.09
CA GLU A 328 31.92 26.54 10.11
C GLU A 328 32.09 25.01 9.96
N ASN A 329 31.15 24.24 10.50
CA ASN A 329 31.23 22.78 10.53
C ASN A 329 30.50 22.08 9.35
N GLN A 330 29.95 22.84 8.40
CA GLN A 330 29.22 22.27 7.28
C GLN A 330 30.16 21.87 6.13
N GLY A 331 30.01 20.65 5.63
CA GLY A 331 30.73 20.21 4.44
C GLY A 331 30.25 20.90 3.16
N THR A 332 31.11 20.98 2.16
CA THR A 332 30.77 21.54 0.84
C THR A 332 29.71 20.69 0.16
N PRO A 333 28.56 21.27 -0.22
CA PRO A 333 27.52 20.56 -0.94
C PRO A 333 27.88 20.42 -2.43
N TYR A 334 27.52 19.28 -3.00
CA TYR A 334 27.82 18.97 -4.41
C TYR A 334 26.78 18.00 -5.00
N ILE A 335 26.77 17.91 -6.32
CA ILE A 335 26.06 16.89 -7.09
C ILE A 335 27.05 16.01 -7.87
N GLU A 336 26.62 14.78 -8.18
CA GLU A 336 27.37 13.85 -9.01
C GLU A 336 26.43 13.28 -10.09
N TRP A 337 26.84 13.44 -11.36
CA TRP A 337 26.09 12.96 -12.52
C TRP A 337 26.46 11.51 -12.84
N HIS A 338 25.49 10.62 -12.84
CA HIS A 338 25.62 9.21 -13.19
C HIS A 338 24.78 8.92 -14.42
N ILE A 339 25.39 9.02 -15.59
CA ILE A 339 24.74 8.81 -16.87
C ILE A 339 25.00 7.38 -17.36
N PRO A 340 23.98 6.52 -17.49
CA PRO A 340 24.18 5.16 -17.97
C PRO A 340 24.56 5.15 -19.46
N ALA A 341 25.46 4.23 -19.85
CA ALA A 341 25.86 4.08 -21.26
C ALA A 341 24.68 3.73 -22.19
N ASN A 342 23.66 3.03 -21.64
CA ASN A 342 22.44 2.68 -22.34
C ASN A 342 21.27 3.53 -21.83
N LEU A 343 21.25 4.81 -22.18
CA LEU A 343 20.19 5.73 -21.81
C LEU A 343 18.89 5.36 -22.56
N LYS A 344 17.80 5.07 -21.85
CA LYS A 344 16.50 4.69 -22.40
C LYS A 344 15.42 5.77 -22.21
N THR A 345 15.66 6.74 -21.35
CA THR A 345 14.78 7.87 -21.09
C THR A 345 15.57 9.15 -20.97
N LYS A 346 14.97 10.28 -21.31
CA LYS A 346 15.57 11.61 -21.08
C LYS A 346 15.30 12.17 -19.69
N ALA A 347 14.63 11.40 -18.84
CA ALA A 347 14.31 11.79 -17.47
C ALA A 347 15.52 11.71 -16.55
N ILE A 348 15.50 12.52 -15.48
CA ILE A 348 16.54 12.60 -14.48
C ILE A 348 15.94 12.34 -13.10
N GLN A 349 16.57 11.47 -12.30
CA GLN A 349 16.25 11.31 -10.89
C GLN A 349 17.35 11.90 -10.01
N ILE A 350 17.04 12.92 -9.24
CA ILE A 350 17.96 13.43 -8.21
C ILE A 350 17.71 12.60 -6.94
N ILE A 351 18.78 12.03 -6.34
CA ILE A 351 18.70 11.17 -5.14
C ILE A 351 19.63 11.70 -4.05
N TYR A 352 19.13 11.70 -2.81
CA TYR A 352 19.90 12.08 -1.63
C TYR A 352 19.47 11.28 -0.39
N SER A 353 20.41 11.11 0.57
CA SER A 353 20.17 10.33 1.78
C SER A 353 19.48 11.14 2.88
N GLY A 354 19.08 10.44 3.94
CA GLY A 354 18.60 11.02 5.18
C GLY A 354 19.71 11.48 6.12
N GLY A 355 19.75 10.90 7.34
CA GLY A 355 20.75 11.20 8.37
C GLY A 355 20.39 12.37 9.29
N SER A 356 19.09 12.62 9.54
CA SER A 356 18.59 13.64 10.49
C SER A 356 19.11 15.05 10.22
N TYR A 357 19.54 15.35 8.99
CA TYR A 357 20.30 16.56 8.60
C TYR A 357 21.66 16.71 9.34
N MET A 358 22.13 15.68 10.04
CA MET A 358 23.41 15.68 10.75
C MET A 358 24.55 15.09 9.92
N GLY A 359 24.24 14.17 9.01
CA GLY A 359 25.19 13.55 8.09
C GLY A 359 24.47 12.99 6.88
N ASN A 360 25.17 12.91 5.74
CA ASN A 360 24.65 12.31 4.52
C ASN A 360 25.80 11.81 3.64
N GLY A 361 25.47 11.03 2.60
CA GLY A 361 26.46 10.59 1.63
C GLY A 361 25.84 9.83 0.46
N PRO A 362 26.45 9.94 -0.75
CA PRO A 362 25.91 9.34 -1.98
C PRO A 362 26.13 7.82 -2.05
N ASP A 363 26.98 7.24 -1.19
CA ASP A 363 27.38 5.83 -1.26
C ASP A 363 26.67 4.93 -0.26
N GLY A 364 25.80 5.52 0.58
CA GLY A 364 25.04 4.77 1.58
C GLY A 364 23.93 3.93 0.99
N PHE A 365 23.38 3.03 1.82
CA PHE A 365 22.29 2.11 1.46
C PHE A 365 21.01 2.84 1.03
N GLU A 366 20.83 4.10 1.38
CA GLU A 366 19.68 4.92 0.98
C GLU A 366 19.81 5.49 -0.44
N VAL A 367 21.02 5.57 -0.99
CA VAL A 367 21.30 6.20 -2.30
C VAL A 367 21.84 5.22 -3.32
N ALA A 368 22.94 4.53 -2.99
CA ALA A 368 23.67 3.71 -3.96
C ALA A 368 22.83 2.59 -4.61
N PRO A 369 22.00 1.81 -3.87
CA PRO A 369 21.15 0.78 -4.48
C PRO A 369 20.13 1.34 -5.46
N ALA A 370 19.42 2.42 -5.08
CA ALA A 370 18.41 3.05 -5.95
C ALA A 370 19.07 3.69 -7.19
N ARG A 371 20.22 4.35 -7.03
CA ARG A 371 21.01 4.89 -8.13
C ARG A 371 21.36 3.81 -9.14
N ARG A 372 21.95 2.70 -8.69
CA ARG A 372 22.35 1.60 -9.57
C ARG A 372 21.17 0.92 -10.23
N TYR A 373 20.10 0.70 -9.46
CA TYR A 373 18.86 0.14 -9.98
C TYR A 373 18.30 0.98 -11.12
N LEU A 374 18.15 2.29 -10.93
CA LEU A 374 17.62 3.20 -11.95
C LEU A 374 18.57 3.33 -13.17
N ASN A 375 19.89 3.39 -12.93
CA ASN A 375 20.85 3.36 -14.03
C ASN A 375 20.75 2.05 -14.84
N SER A 376 20.56 0.89 -14.19
CA SER A 376 20.37 -0.39 -14.89
C SER A 376 19.12 -0.41 -15.78
N LEU A 377 18.09 0.38 -15.42
CA LEU A 377 16.89 0.59 -16.23
C LEU A 377 17.09 1.62 -17.36
N GLY A 378 18.27 2.25 -17.46
CA GLY A 378 18.59 3.24 -18.49
C GLY A 378 18.14 4.66 -18.16
N MET A 379 17.97 5.00 -16.89
CA MET A 379 17.63 6.33 -16.40
C MET A 379 18.86 7.06 -15.85
N ALA A 380 19.03 8.33 -16.19
CA ALA A 380 20.07 9.18 -15.61
C ALA A 380 19.77 9.49 -14.14
N VAL A 381 20.79 9.41 -13.29
CA VAL A 381 20.69 9.75 -11.87
C VAL A 381 21.69 10.82 -11.53
N VAL A 382 21.25 11.79 -10.72
CA VAL A 382 22.12 12.78 -10.07
C VAL A 382 22.07 12.52 -8.58
N THR A 383 23.19 12.18 -7.95
CA THR A 383 23.26 12.13 -6.50
C THR A 383 23.60 13.49 -5.93
N MET A 384 22.99 13.86 -4.79
CA MET A 384 23.25 15.12 -4.13
C MET A 384 23.73 14.92 -2.70
N ARG A 385 24.84 15.55 -2.35
CA ARG A 385 25.25 15.78 -0.97
C ARG A 385 24.90 17.21 -0.59
N TYR A 386 23.91 17.36 0.29
CA TYR A 386 23.56 18.66 0.86
C TYR A 386 24.39 18.98 2.11
N ARG A 387 24.39 20.23 2.57
CA ARG A 387 25.13 20.65 3.76
C ARG A 387 24.67 19.95 5.02
N THR A 388 25.62 19.39 5.73
CA THR A 388 25.48 18.81 7.07
C THR A 388 26.71 19.17 7.91
N PRO A 389 26.58 19.28 9.24
CA PRO A 389 25.37 19.12 10.04
C PRO A 389 24.35 20.24 9.83
N ARG A 390 23.10 20.02 10.29
CA ARG A 390 22.05 21.05 10.33
C ARG A 390 22.52 22.26 11.14
N PRO A 391 21.94 23.47 10.90
CA PRO A 391 22.25 24.61 11.74
C PRO A 391 22.03 24.32 13.23
N ALA A 392 22.90 24.84 14.07
CA ALA A 392 22.79 24.70 15.52
C ALA A 392 21.52 25.41 16.02
N ALA A 393 20.90 24.88 17.09
CA ALA A 393 19.61 25.39 17.58
C ALA A 393 19.66 26.87 17.99
N GLU A 394 20.79 27.32 18.55
CA GLU A 394 21.04 28.71 18.98
C GLU A 394 21.01 29.71 17.82
N THR A 395 21.12 29.26 16.58
CA THR A 395 21.01 30.15 15.40
C THR A 395 19.57 30.59 15.14
N GLY A 396 18.57 29.93 15.72
CA GLY A 396 17.15 30.14 15.44
C GLY A 396 16.72 29.68 14.04
N LEU A 397 17.62 29.11 13.24
CA LEU A 397 17.34 28.62 11.90
C LEU A 397 16.64 27.25 11.94
N LYS A 398 15.74 27.03 11.00
CA LYS A 398 15.09 25.71 10.84
C LYS A 398 16.11 24.64 10.45
N LYS A 399 16.00 23.44 11.02
CA LYS A 399 16.92 22.31 10.78
C LYS A 399 17.14 21.94 9.30
N HIS A 400 16.15 22.15 8.45
CA HIS A 400 16.19 21.82 7.02
C HIS A 400 16.72 22.93 6.13
N ILE A 401 16.90 24.16 6.63
CA ILE A 401 17.08 25.34 5.77
C ILE A 401 18.30 25.23 4.84
N SER A 402 19.47 24.82 5.36
CA SER A 402 20.68 24.67 4.55
C SER A 402 20.49 23.61 3.45
N ALA A 403 19.92 22.47 3.80
CA ALA A 403 19.65 21.41 2.83
C ALA A 403 18.61 21.84 1.77
N TRP A 404 17.61 22.62 2.16
CA TRP A 404 16.58 23.11 1.24
C TRP A 404 17.15 24.14 0.26
N GLN A 405 18.01 25.03 0.71
CA GLN A 405 18.75 25.96 -0.16
C GLN A 405 19.58 25.17 -1.20
N ASP A 406 20.32 24.16 -0.73
CA ASP A 406 21.14 23.31 -1.60
C ASP A 406 20.28 22.55 -2.62
N LEU A 407 19.11 21.99 -2.22
CA LEU A 407 18.22 21.31 -3.14
C LEU A 407 17.68 22.24 -4.22
N GLN A 408 17.19 23.42 -3.86
CA GLN A 408 16.70 24.38 -4.86
C GLN A 408 17.79 24.75 -5.87
N ARG A 409 19.01 25.00 -5.39
CA ARG A 409 20.14 25.32 -6.26
C ARG A 409 20.54 24.12 -7.13
N ALA A 410 20.62 22.93 -6.56
CA ALA A 410 20.93 21.68 -7.29
C ALA A 410 19.93 21.42 -8.43
N ILE A 411 18.62 21.57 -8.18
CA ILE A 411 17.60 21.42 -9.23
C ILE A 411 17.84 22.42 -10.37
N ARG A 412 18.17 23.67 -10.07
CA ARG A 412 18.48 24.69 -11.08
C ARG A 412 19.72 24.35 -11.90
N ILE A 413 20.79 23.85 -11.26
CA ILE A 413 21.99 23.35 -11.96
C ILE A 413 21.63 22.19 -12.89
N VAL A 414 20.90 21.20 -12.37
CA VAL A 414 20.49 20.05 -13.18
C VAL A 414 19.66 20.48 -14.39
N LYS A 415 18.70 21.40 -14.21
CA LYS A 415 17.93 21.95 -15.32
C LYS A 415 18.80 22.65 -16.35
N SER A 416 19.75 23.47 -15.91
CA SER A 416 20.60 24.25 -16.82
C SER A 416 21.53 23.39 -17.66
N LYS A 417 21.94 22.22 -17.17
CA LYS A 417 22.91 21.32 -17.80
C LYS A 417 22.32 20.05 -18.40
N ALA A 418 21.05 19.79 -18.19
CA ALA A 418 20.40 18.57 -18.69
C ALA A 418 20.64 18.35 -20.20
N ALA A 419 20.55 19.41 -21.01
CA ALA A 419 20.73 19.33 -22.44
C ALA A 419 22.16 18.92 -22.86
N ASP A 420 23.18 19.27 -22.07
CA ASP A 420 24.59 18.89 -22.32
C ASP A 420 24.79 17.38 -22.28
N TYR A 421 23.91 16.67 -21.54
CA TYR A 421 23.87 15.20 -21.42
C TYR A 421 22.77 14.55 -22.28
N GLY A 422 22.11 15.30 -23.17
CA GLY A 422 21.00 14.80 -23.99
C GLY A 422 19.71 14.51 -23.20
N LEU A 423 19.55 15.11 -22.02
CA LEU A 423 18.42 14.92 -21.09
C LEU A 423 17.41 16.07 -21.19
N ASP A 424 16.20 15.88 -20.66
CA ASP A 424 15.13 16.86 -20.68
C ASP A 424 15.09 17.66 -19.34
N PRO A 425 15.36 18.98 -19.35
CA PRO A 425 15.30 19.83 -18.17
C PRO A 425 13.91 19.91 -17.52
N ASN A 426 12.87 19.52 -18.25
CA ASN A 426 11.49 19.50 -17.76
C ASN A 426 11.02 18.12 -17.28
N ASN A 427 11.90 17.14 -17.23
CA ASN A 427 11.56 15.77 -16.83
C ASN A 427 12.46 15.29 -15.67
N ILE A 428 12.33 15.97 -14.53
CA ILE A 428 13.17 15.79 -13.33
C ILE A 428 12.32 15.38 -12.15
N GLY A 429 12.71 14.30 -11.47
CA GLY A 429 12.19 13.89 -10.17
C GLY A 429 13.22 14.01 -9.06
N ILE A 430 12.75 14.06 -7.82
CA ILE A 430 13.58 14.07 -6.61
C ILE A 430 13.22 12.89 -5.71
N MET A 431 14.21 12.32 -5.03
CA MET A 431 14.05 11.18 -4.14
C MET A 431 14.91 11.34 -2.89
N GLY A 432 14.34 11.05 -1.73
CA GLY A 432 15.09 11.02 -0.48
C GLY A 432 14.48 10.10 0.56
N SER A 433 15.30 9.71 1.53
CA SER A 433 14.93 8.85 2.64
C SER A 433 15.01 9.61 3.96
N SER A 434 14.16 9.30 4.96
CA SER A 434 14.23 9.89 6.29
C SER A 434 14.16 11.44 6.27
N ALA A 435 15.18 12.14 6.80
CA ALA A 435 15.32 13.59 6.65
C ALA A 435 15.41 14.02 5.17
N GLY A 436 16.02 13.21 4.30
CA GLY A 436 15.96 13.40 2.84
C GLY A 436 14.55 13.24 2.29
N GLY A 437 13.74 12.35 2.87
CA GLY A 437 12.32 12.25 2.57
C GLY A 437 11.56 13.54 2.90
N HIS A 438 11.82 14.14 4.07
CA HIS A 438 11.31 15.47 4.42
C HIS A 438 11.78 16.54 3.41
N LEU A 439 13.06 16.52 3.04
CA LEU A 439 13.59 17.44 2.03
C LEU A 439 12.89 17.25 0.67
N THR A 440 12.53 16.02 0.31
CA THR A 440 11.71 15.73 -0.87
C THR A 440 10.32 16.36 -0.76
N LEU A 441 9.66 16.24 0.41
CA LEU A 441 8.39 16.91 0.66
C LEU A 441 8.51 18.42 0.46
N MET A 442 9.55 19.06 1.02
CA MET A 442 9.82 20.48 0.82
C MET A 442 9.98 20.83 -0.66
N GLY A 443 10.77 20.05 -1.41
CA GLY A 443 11.00 20.29 -2.84
C GLY A 443 9.75 20.12 -3.70
N VAL A 444 8.85 19.22 -3.31
CA VAL A 444 7.59 18.95 -4.03
C VAL A 444 6.48 19.93 -3.68
N THR A 445 6.34 20.31 -2.40
CA THR A 445 5.17 21.07 -1.91
C THR A 445 5.43 22.57 -1.80
N SER A 446 6.69 23.01 -1.77
CA SER A 446 7.08 24.39 -1.46
C SER A 446 8.03 24.99 -2.51
N SER A 447 7.96 24.53 -3.76
CA SER A 447 8.90 24.91 -4.83
C SER A 447 8.79 26.38 -5.25
N VAL A 448 7.66 27.05 -5.01
CA VAL A 448 7.49 28.48 -5.28
C VAL A 448 8.04 29.36 -4.16
N GLN A 449 8.31 28.80 -2.98
CA GLN A 449 8.96 29.52 -1.89
C GLN A 449 10.45 29.61 -2.14
N GLN A 450 11.01 30.79 -1.93
CA GLN A 450 12.43 31.05 -2.11
C GLN A 450 13.20 30.72 -0.83
N ALA A 451 14.09 29.71 -0.88
CA ALA A 451 14.89 29.30 0.27
C ALA A 451 16.08 30.26 0.56
N TYR A 452 16.51 31.04 -0.43
CA TYR A 452 17.62 31.97 -0.33
C TYR A 452 17.47 33.12 -1.33
N LEU A 453 18.14 34.23 -1.09
CA LEU A 453 18.17 35.34 -2.04
C LEU A 453 18.98 34.98 -3.30
N PRO A 454 18.52 35.34 -4.52
CA PRO A 454 19.23 35.05 -5.75
C PRO A 454 20.66 35.62 -5.74
N ILE A 455 21.62 34.81 -6.17
CA ILE A 455 23.03 35.17 -6.21
C ILE A 455 23.57 35.36 -7.63
N ASP A 456 22.90 34.77 -8.62
CA ASP A 456 23.25 34.86 -10.04
C ASP A 456 22.03 34.59 -10.96
N ASN A 457 22.28 34.56 -12.28
CA ASN A 457 21.22 34.32 -13.27
C ASN A 457 20.58 32.93 -13.20
N LEU A 458 21.29 31.94 -12.68
CA LEU A 458 20.75 30.59 -12.52
C LEU A 458 19.54 30.56 -11.57
N ASP A 459 19.54 31.43 -10.56
CA ASP A 459 18.49 31.51 -9.56
C ASP A 459 17.18 32.11 -10.06
N LYS A 460 17.16 32.65 -11.27
CA LYS A 460 15.96 33.09 -11.98
C LYS A 460 15.16 31.92 -12.54
N GLN A 461 15.77 30.72 -12.67
CA GLN A 461 15.10 29.52 -13.14
C GLN A 461 14.21 28.92 -12.03
N PRO A 462 13.04 28.36 -12.39
CA PRO A 462 12.19 27.69 -11.42
C PRO A 462 12.85 26.39 -10.94
N CYS A 463 12.69 26.06 -9.65
CA CYS A 463 13.21 24.82 -9.05
C CYS A 463 12.11 23.75 -8.83
N ASN A 464 10.97 23.86 -9.51
CA ASN A 464 9.93 22.84 -9.49
C ASN A 464 10.38 21.56 -10.23
N VAL A 465 9.85 20.44 -9.79
CA VAL A 465 10.09 19.10 -10.34
C VAL A 465 8.79 18.49 -10.86
N GLN A 466 8.82 17.28 -11.43
CA GLN A 466 7.65 16.62 -11.99
C GLN A 466 7.10 15.49 -11.10
N TRP A 467 7.93 14.92 -10.22
CA TRP A 467 7.51 13.93 -9.23
C TRP A 467 8.47 13.90 -8.05
N GLY A 468 7.98 13.34 -6.93
CA GLY A 468 8.78 13.04 -5.75
C GLY A 468 8.69 11.59 -5.34
N ILE A 469 9.74 11.09 -4.68
CA ILE A 469 9.77 9.76 -4.07
C ILE A 469 10.26 9.92 -2.63
N GLY A 470 9.35 9.71 -1.67
CA GLY A 470 9.64 9.80 -0.24
C GLY A 470 9.71 8.41 0.39
N ILE A 471 10.91 8.01 0.82
CA ILE A 471 11.10 6.75 1.52
C ILE A 471 11.18 7.06 3.02
N TYR A 472 10.25 6.52 3.79
CA TYR A 472 10.05 6.79 5.23
C TYR A 472 10.35 8.25 5.62
N PRO A 473 9.65 9.26 5.00
CA PRO A 473 9.91 10.66 5.32
C PRO A 473 9.67 10.93 6.81
N ALA A 474 10.65 11.58 7.45
CA ALA A 474 10.53 12.06 8.82
C ALA A 474 10.06 13.53 8.86
N TYR A 475 9.80 14.07 10.04
CA TYR A 475 9.59 15.51 10.29
C TYR A 475 8.40 16.19 9.58
N ALA A 476 7.49 15.44 8.98
CA ALA A 476 6.32 16.04 8.33
C ALA A 476 5.17 16.37 9.31
N LEU A 477 5.23 15.87 10.55
CA LEU A 477 4.22 16.09 11.59
C LEU A 477 4.73 16.97 12.72
N THR A 478 3.82 17.75 13.33
CA THR A 478 4.15 18.70 14.40
C THR A 478 4.49 18.08 15.74
N ASP A 479 4.05 16.82 15.98
CA ASP A 479 4.17 16.14 17.29
C ASP A 479 5.24 15.06 17.36
N GLY A 480 5.63 14.49 16.24
CA GLY A 480 6.23 13.17 16.27
C GLY A 480 7.66 13.08 15.81
N ALA A 481 8.18 14.15 15.27
CA ALA A 481 9.47 14.08 14.59
C ALA A 481 10.66 13.78 15.53
N GLU A 482 10.57 14.14 16.78
CA GLU A 482 11.69 14.02 17.74
C GLU A 482 11.41 13.05 18.88
N GLU A 483 10.18 12.56 19.00
CA GLU A 483 9.74 11.69 20.11
C GLU A 483 9.77 10.20 19.77
N HIS A 484 10.16 9.82 18.56
CA HIS A 484 10.24 8.42 18.11
C HIS A 484 8.97 7.62 18.45
N ASN A 485 7.81 8.16 18.09
CA ASN A 485 6.52 7.58 18.41
C ASN A 485 5.86 6.95 17.16
N THR A 486 5.78 5.64 17.10
CA THR A 486 5.17 4.88 16.00
C THR A 486 3.67 5.15 15.82
N THR A 487 3.01 5.76 16.81
CA THR A 487 1.58 6.09 16.77
C THR A 487 1.30 7.58 16.56
N SER A 488 2.35 8.42 16.37
CA SER A 488 2.17 9.84 16.09
C SER A 488 1.14 10.10 15.00
N GLY A 489 0.23 11.01 15.26
CA GLY A 489 -0.77 11.47 14.31
C GLY A 489 -1.92 10.52 14.02
N VAL A 490 -2.02 9.35 14.69
CA VAL A 490 -3.13 8.40 14.44
C VAL A 490 -4.48 8.91 14.93
N ASP A 491 -4.50 9.79 15.92
CA ASP A 491 -5.69 10.41 16.50
C ASP A 491 -5.92 11.86 16.05
N ASP A 492 -5.23 12.29 14.98
CA ASP A 492 -5.26 13.65 14.43
C ASP A 492 -4.73 14.77 15.36
N SER A 493 -4.12 14.42 16.49
CA SER A 493 -3.47 15.38 17.38
C SER A 493 -2.31 16.11 16.70
N ALA A 494 -1.62 15.45 15.77
CA ALA A 494 -0.58 16.03 14.94
C ALA A 494 -1.10 16.45 13.57
N VAL A 495 -0.65 17.60 13.12
CA VAL A 495 -0.91 18.14 11.78
C VAL A 495 0.39 18.20 10.98
N LEU A 496 0.28 18.34 9.67
CA LEU A 496 1.44 18.57 8.83
C LEU A 496 2.14 19.87 9.22
N VAL A 497 3.47 19.86 9.25
CA VAL A 497 4.26 21.05 9.58
C VAL A 497 4.01 22.19 8.58
N PRO A 498 4.00 23.46 9.03
CA PRO A 498 3.59 24.59 8.20
C PRO A 498 4.56 24.89 7.03
N GLU A 499 5.79 24.42 7.09
CA GLU A 499 6.75 24.54 5.99
C GLU A 499 6.37 23.74 4.73
N LEU A 500 5.50 22.73 4.85
CA LEU A 500 4.92 22.04 3.72
C LEU A 500 3.75 22.86 3.14
N ASN A 501 4.05 23.69 2.17
CA ASN A 501 3.16 24.75 1.73
C ASN A 501 2.07 24.31 0.74
N PHE A 502 2.22 23.15 0.10
CA PHE A 502 1.30 22.63 -0.91
C PHE A 502 0.90 23.69 -1.95
N ASP A 503 1.88 24.20 -2.65
CA ASP A 503 1.69 25.27 -3.63
C ASP A 503 1.09 24.77 -4.98
N LEU A 504 0.85 25.68 -5.92
CA LEU A 504 0.30 25.39 -7.24
C LEU A 504 1.22 24.53 -8.12
N LYS A 505 2.47 24.31 -7.72
CA LYS A 505 3.44 23.45 -8.40
C LYS A 505 3.65 22.12 -7.70
N THR A 506 2.87 21.83 -6.66
CA THR A 506 2.90 20.52 -5.98
C THR A 506 2.61 19.41 -6.97
N VAL A 507 3.48 18.40 -7.01
CA VAL A 507 3.45 17.31 -7.98
C VAL A 507 3.22 15.96 -7.31
N PRO A 508 2.79 14.92 -8.06
CA PRO A 508 2.57 13.59 -7.51
C PRO A 508 3.80 12.98 -6.86
N MET A 509 3.58 12.17 -5.83
CA MET A 509 4.63 11.45 -5.11
C MET A 509 4.34 9.95 -4.99
N LEU A 510 5.43 9.18 -4.87
CA LEU A 510 5.43 7.84 -4.29
C LEU A 510 5.92 7.93 -2.85
N PHE A 511 5.19 7.29 -1.93
CA PHE A 511 5.59 7.09 -0.54
C PHE A 511 5.80 5.59 -0.27
N VAL A 512 6.91 5.23 0.37
CA VAL A 512 7.13 3.89 0.93
C VAL A 512 7.59 4.04 2.37
N HIS A 513 6.89 3.40 3.32
CA HIS A 513 7.14 3.57 4.76
C HIS A 513 6.98 2.24 5.50
N GLY A 514 7.61 2.09 6.64
CA GLY A 514 7.39 0.96 7.54
C GLY A 514 6.32 1.28 8.59
N ASP A 515 5.47 0.32 8.94
CA ASP A 515 4.42 0.54 9.95
C ASP A 515 4.96 0.62 11.39
N GLU A 516 6.13 0.01 11.66
CA GLU A 516 6.85 0.05 12.94
C GLU A 516 7.96 1.11 12.96
N ASP A 517 7.97 2.02 11.99
CA ASP A 517 8.95 3.09 11.94
C ASP A 517 8.76 4.06 13.10
N VAL A 518 9.85 4.36 13.82
CA VAL A 518 9.87 5.32 14.94
C VAL A 518 9.50 6.74 14.51
N TRP A 519 9.69 7.08 13.22
CA TRP A 519 9.25 8.32 12.60
C TRP A 519 7.88 8.17 11.94
N ALA A 520 6.98 7.60 12.61
CA ALA A 520 5.60 7.24 12.29
C ALA A 520 5.18 7.29 10.80
N ALA A 521 4.67 6.18 10.29
CA ALA A 521 4.13 6.09 8.92
C ALA A 521 3.06 7.14 8.60
N MET A 522 2.47 7.75 9.64
CA MET A 522 1.51 8.85 9.51
C MET A 522 2.10 10.11 8.85
N ASN A 523 3.43 10.30 8.86
CA ASN A 523 4.10 11.32 8.03
C ASN A 523 3.72 11.17 6.55
N SER A 524 3.76 9.94 6.03
CA SER A 524 3.38 9.62 4.65
C SER A 524 1.87 9.61 4.44
N VAL A 525 1.10 9.02 5.36
CA VAL A 525 -0.37 8.90 5.24
C VAL A 525 -1.04 10.27 5.20
N LYS A 526 -0.75 11.16 6.16
CA LYS A 526 -1.35 12.50 6.21
C LYS A 526 -0.91 13.38 5.03
N THR A 527 0.33 13.23 4.57
CA THR A 527 0.78 13.94 3.35
C THR A 527 0.02 13.44 2.12
N TRP A 528 -0.14 12.13 1.98
CA TRP A 528 -0.91 11.53 0.89
C TRP A 528 -2.38 12.00 0.92
N GLU A 529 -3.03 11.98 2.07
CA GLU A 529 -4.41 12.45 2.25
C GLU A 529 -4.56 13.93 1.84
N LYS A 530 -3.61 14.78 2.23
CA LYS A 530 -3.59 16.19 1.83
C LYS A 530 -3.44 16.35 0.32
N MET A 531 -2.51 15.62 -0.31
CA MET A 531 -2.32 15.65 -1.76
C MET A 531 -3.57 15.15 -2.50
N ARG A 532 -4.18 14.06 -2.03
CA ARG A 532 -5.40 13.54 -2.63
C ARG A 532 -6.56 14.54 -2.52
N ALA A 533 -6.73 15.21 -1.38
CA ALA A 533 -7.73 16.27 -1.20
C ALA A 533 -7.55 17.43 -2.18
N MET A 534 -6.33 17.65 -2.68
CA MET A 534 -6.01 18.62 -3.73
C MET A 534 -6.15 18.06 -5.15
N GLY A 535 -6.58 16.80 -5.32
CA GLY A 535 -6.68 16.14 -6.63
C GLY A 535 -5.36 15.61 -7.18
N ILE A 536 -4.30 15.57 -6.38
CA ILE A 536 -2.97 15.11 -6.78
C ILE A 536 -2.89 13.59 -6.63
N GLN A 537 -2.65 12.90 -7.73
CA GLN A 537 -2.59 11.44 -7.81
C GLN A 537 -1.23 10.92 -7.30
N SER A 538 -1.16 10.62 -6.00
CA SER A 538 0.03 10.07 -5.34
C SER A 538 -0.17 8.61 -4.94
N GLU A 539 0.93 7.86 -4.87
CA GLU A 539 0.98 6.45 -4.49
C GLU A 539 1.50 6.31 -3.06
N LEU A 540 0.97 5.33 -2.30
CA LEU A 540 1.38 5.08 -0.91
C LEU A 540 1.47 3.59 -0.64
N HIS A 541 2.61 3.16 -0.08
CA HIS A 541 2.86 1.81 0.41
C HIS A 541 3.40 1.85 1.84
N ILE A 542 2.63 1.34 2.79
CA ILE A 542 3.08 1.08 4.16
C ILE A 542 3.28 -0.41 4.33
N LEU A 543 4.47 -0.81 4.78
CA LEU A 543 4.93 -2.19 4.86
C LEU A 543 4.87 -2.67 6.31
N ALA A 544 4.20 -3.81 6.57
CA ALA A 544 4.07 -4.36 7.92
C ALA A 544 5.42 -4.83 8.49
N LYS A 545 5.58 -4.72 9.82
CA LYS A 545 6.79 -5.15 10.55
C LYS A 545 8.09 -4.57 9.99
N ARG A 546 8.03 -3.38 9.43
CA ARG A 546 9.21 -2.66 8.95
C ARG A 546 9.44 -1.41 9.77
N ASN A 547 10.66 -1.29 10.28
CA ASN A 547 11.13 -0.15 11.05
C ASN A 547 11.83 0.89 10.16
N HIS A 548 12.40 1.91 10.78
CA HIS A 548 13.24 2.90 10.09
C HIS A 548 14.44 2.23 9.43
N CYS A 549 14.82 2.71 8.24
CA CYS A 549 15.93 2.15 7.45
C CYS A 549 15.70 0.71 6.94
N PHE A 550 14.46 0.25 6.76
CA PHE A 550 14.14 -1.07 6.20
C PHE A 550 14.81 -1.34 4.83
N GLN A 551 15.26 -0.29 4.14
CA GLN A 551 16.01 -0.40 2.88
C GLN A 551 17.33 -1.18 3.00
N ARG A 552 17.85 -1.40 4.22
CA ARG A 552 19.14 -2.11 4.44
C ARG A 552 19.10 -3.56 4.01
N THR A 553 17.92 -4.17 4.01
CA THR A 553 17.74 -5.56 3.60
C THR A 553 16.83 -5.65 2.37
N ALA A 554 17.04 -6.65 1.55
CA ALA A 554 16.25 -6.92 0.37
C ALA A 554 16.20 -8.40 0.06
N SER A 555 15.01 -8.91 -0.25
CA SER A 555 14.86 -10.22 -0.89
C SER A 555 13.57 -10.24 -1.72
N PRO A 556 13.47 -11.10 -2.75
CA PRO A 556 12.24 -11.30 -3.47
C PRO A 556 11.12 -11.72 -2.51
N GLY A 557 9.94 -11.12 -2.63
CA GLY A 557 8.79 -11.43 -1.79
C GLY A 557 8.84 -10.85 -0.38
N THR A 558 9.73 -9.89 -0.10
CA THR A 558 9.71 -9.08 1.12
C THR A 558 9.47 -7.61 0.81
N GLY A 559 8.86 -6.88 1.73
CA GLY A 559 8.61 -5.45 1.57
C GLY A 559 9.89 -4.63 1.33
N SER A 560 11.03 -5.06 1.89
CA SER A 560 12.33 -4.39 1.71
C SER A 560 12.84 -4.47 0.27
N TYR A 561 12.63 -5.61 -0.39
CA TYR A 561 13.03 -5.78 -1.80
C TYR A 561 12.15 -4.94 -2.72
N THR A 562 10.86 -4.95 -2.48
CA THR A 562 9.87 -4.38 -3.38
C THR A 562 9.85 -2.86 -3.41
N TYR A 563 10.54 -2.15 -2.53
CA TYR A 563 10.61 -0.68 -2.61
C TYR A 563 11.25 -0.20 -3.93
N LEU A 564 12.27 -0.88 -4.44
CA LEU A 564 12.88 -0.56 -5.73
C LEU A 564 11.93 -0.84 -6.90
N GLU A 565 11.20 -1.95 -6.84
CA GLU A 565 10.17 -2.28 -7.82
C GLU A 565 9.02 -1.25 -7.77
N ARG A 566 8.59 -0.82 -6.58
CA ARG A 566 7.59 0.25 -6.47
C ARG A 566 8.05 1.54 -7.15
N ILE A 567 9.33 1.90 -7.00
CA ILE A 567 9.91 3.05 -7.71
C ILE A 567 9.78 2.88 -9.22
N SER A 568 10.19 1.72 -9.76
CA SER A 568 10.10 1.49 -11.21
C SER A 568 8.66 1.44 -11.73
N ASP A 569 7.74 0.85 -10.96
CA ASP A 569 6.32 0.78 -11.34
C ASP A 569 5.69 2.18 -11.35
N PHE A 570 5.93 2.98 -10.31
CA PHE A 570 5.50 4.37 -10.26
C PHE A 570 6.02 5.18 -11.45
N LEU A 571 7.31 5.04 -11.79
CA LEU A 571 7.91 5.74 -12.92
C LEU A 571 7.37 5.25 -14.27
N LYS A 572 7.00 3.97 -14.41
CA LYS A 572 6.32 3.43 -15.60
C LYS A 572 4.88 3.97 -15.72
N GLU A 573 4.13 4.01 -14.65
CA GLU A 573 2.78 4.61 -14.64
C GLU A 573 2.83 6.09 -15.03
N LYS A 574 3.87 6.80 -14.63
CA LYS A 574 4.16 8.19 -15.03
C LYS A 574 4.70 8.32 -16.47
N LYS A 575 4.92 7.20 -17.18
CA LYS A 575 5.54 7.17 -18.52
C LYS A 575 6.95 7.78 -18.55
N VAL A 576 7.64 7.74 -17.44
CA VAL A 576 9.04 8.17 -17.28
C VAL A 576 10.00 7.04 -17.67
N LEU A 577 9.65 5.80 -17.33
CA LEU A 577 10.28 4.56 -17.77
C LEU A 577 9.37 3.81 -18.77
N GLN A 578 9.99 2.98 -19.63
CA GLN A 578 9.28 2.07 -20.55
C GLN A 578 8.90 0.76 -19.86
#